data_4a088ad674c9e3f1e10033a96c1d95bc
#
_entry.id   4a088ad674c9e3f1e10033a96c1d95bc
#
_cell.length_a   1.000
_cell.length_b   1.000
_cell.length_c   1.000
_cell.angle_alpha   90.00
_cell.angle_beta   90.00
_cell.angle_gamma   90.00
#
_symmetry.space_group_name_H-M   'P 1'
#
loop_
_entity.id
_entity.type
_entity.pdbx_description
1 polymer ?
#
loop_
_entity_poly.entity_id
_entity_poly.type
_entity_poly.pdbx_seq_one_letter_code
_entity_poly.pdbx_strand_id
1 'polypeptide(L)'
;MKLLSREERKTIRAFLKAPIPKYVYEHEAGRFDLMDCYEAAFAFANGLLRGKKINPNASPWGDGQSIIFDPDYTKLLTDIQNSNLGTDVNGYCDKFLKTLDVLKAHFA
;
A
#
# COMPACT_ATOMS: atom_id res chain seq x y z
N MET A 1 -0.11 20.55 8.19
CA MET A 1 0.10 19.12 7.87
C MET A 1 0.12 18.31 9.15
N LYS A 2 -0.64 17.24 9.16
CA LYS A 2 -0.66 16.32 10.31
C LYS A 2 0.61 15.48 10.32
N LEU A 3 1.32 15.47 11.45
CA LEU A 3 2.53 14.67 11.58
C LEU A 3 2.19 13.20 11.80
N LEU A 4 3.06 12.33 11.29
CA LEU A 4 2.96 10.91 11.55
C LEU A 4 3.22 10.60 13.02
N SER A 5 2.40 9.75 13.62
CA SER A 5 2.67 9.20 14.94
C SER A 5 3.85 8.22 14.88
N ARG A 6 4.37 7.86 16.07
CA ARG A 6 5.44 6.86 16.15
C ARG A 6 5.00 5.51 15.58
N GLU A 7 3.77 5.08 15.88
CA GLU A 7 3.21 3.83 15.38
C GLU A 7 3.00 3.86 13.87
N GLU A 8 2.52 4.98 13.34
CA GLU A 8 2.36 5.14 11.91
C GLU A 8 3.69 5.08 11.17
N ARG A 9 4.73 5.71 11.70
CA ARG A 9 6.08 5.62 11.13
C ARG A 9 6.61 4.19 11.12
N LYS A 10 6.38 3.47 12.20
CA LYS A 10 6.78 2.06 12.32
C LYS A 10 6.08 1.21 11.27
N THR A 11 4.78 1.41 11.11
CA THR A 11 3.97 0.72 10.11
C THR A 11 4.50 0.97 8.70
N ILE A 12 4.73 2.22 8.35
CA ILE A 12 5.24 2.61 7.02
C ILE A 12 6.64 2.01 6.78
N ARG A 13 7.53 2.12 7.74
CA ARG A 13 8.89 1.56 7.60
C ARG A 13 8.87 0.05 7.38
N ALA A 14 8.01 -0.67 8.09
CA ALA A 14 7.86 -2.11 7.92
C ALA A 14 7.42 -2.45 6.50
N PHE A 15 6.46 -1.71 5.96
CA PHE A 15 5.99 -1.89 4.58
C PHE A 15 7.11 -1.59 3.56
N LEU A 16 7.80 -0.45 3.72
CA LEU A 16 8.84 -0.04 2.76
C LEU A 16 10.02 -1.00 2.71
N LYS A 17 10.32 -1.67 3.82
CA LYS A 17 11.46 -2.61 3.92
C LYS A 17 11.07 -4.04 3.55
N ALA A 18 9.79 -4.37 3.54
CA ALA A 18 9.36 -5.75 3.32
C ALA A 18 9.62 -6.18 1.87
N PRO A 19 10.24 -7.34 1.67
CA PRO A 19 10.34 -7.89 0.31
C PRO A 19 8.97 -8.30 -0.18
N ILE A 20 8.68 -8.00 -1.46
CA ILE A 20 7.40 -8.33 -2.07
C ILE A 20 7.41 -9.81 -2.41
N PRO A 21 6.47 -10.62 -1.87
CA PRO A 21 6.38 -12.03 -2.26
C PRO A 21 6.05 -12.16 -3.74
N LYS A 22 6.62 -13.16 -4.38
CA LYS A 22 6.43 -13.39 -5.82
C LYS A 22 4.97 -13.47 -6.21
N TYR A 23 4.14 -14.14 -5.40
CA TYR A 23 2.72 -14.26 -5.67
C TYR A 23 2.02 -12.90 -5.77
N VAL A 24 2.32 -11.99 -4.85
CA VAL A 24 1.73 -10.64 -4.86
C VAL A 24 2.22 -9.86 -6.07
N TYR A 25 3.51 -9.98 -6.36
CA TYR A 25 4.15 -9.31 -7.49
C TYR A 25 3.53 -9.72 -8.84
N GLU A 26 3.19 -10.99 -8.99
CA GLU A 26 2.65 -11.52 -10.24
C GLU A 26 1.12 -11.53 -10.30
N HIS A 27 0.45 -11.10 -9.21
CA HIS A 27 -1.00 -11.22 -9.14
C HIS A 27 -1.71 -10.15 -9.96
N GLU A 28 -2.58 -10.61 -10.84
CA GLU A 28 -3.48 -9.76 -11.61
C GLU A 28 -4.91 -10.27 -11.44
N ALA A 29 -5.86 -9.35 -11.32
CA ALA A 29 -7.28 -9.68 -11.18
C ALA A 29 -8.09 -8.71 -12.04
N GLY A 30 -8.35 -9.10 -13.29
CA GLY A 30 -9.05 -8.26 -14.25
C GLY A 30 -8.28 -6.97 -14.51
N ARG A 31 -8.92 -5.82 -14.26
CA ARG A 31 -8.28 -4.51 -14.40
C ARG A 31 -7.41 -4.11 -13.22
N PHE A 32 -7.38 -4.91 -12.17
CA PHE A 32 -6.63 -4.60 -10.96
C PHE A 32 -5.29 -5.29 -10.97
N ASP A 33 -4.23 -4.50 -10.95
CA ASP A 33 -2.86 -4.96 -10.82
C ASP A 33 -2.34 -4.45 -9.48
N LEU A 34 -1.96 -5.39 -8.60
CA LEU A 34 -1.44 -5.02 -7.28
C LEU A 34 -0.19 -4.17 -7.35
N MET A 35 0.58 -4.27 -8.43
CA MET A 35 1.76 -3.43 -8.60
C MET A 35 1.40 -1.95 -8.76
N ASP A 36 0.27 -1.63 -9.38
CA ASP A 36 -0.20 -0.24 -9.47
C ASP A 36 -0.47 0.32 -8.06
N CYS A 37 -1.17 -0.45 -7.24
CA CYS A 37 -1.44 -0.06 -5.87
C CYS A 37 -0.16 0.02 -5.04
N TYR A 38 0.75 -0.93 -5.22
CA TYR A 38 2.04 -0.93 -4.55
C TYR A 38 2.84 0.34 -4.89
N GLU A 39 2.94 0.68 -6.16
CA GLU A 39 3.70 1.86 -6.60
C GLU A 39 3.14 3.15 -6.00
N ALA A 40 1.80 3.30 -6.02
CA ALA A 40 1.14 4.45 -5.42
C ALA A 40 1.37 4.49 -3.90
N ALA A 41 1.15 3.37 -3.22
CA ALA A 41 1.33 3.28 -1.77
C ALA A 41 2.78 3.54 -1.36
N PHE A 42 3.73 2.99 -2.10
CA PHE A 42 5.16 3.20 -1.83
C PHE A 42 5.54 4.67 -1.96
N ALA A 43 5.13 5.33 -3.04
CA ALA A 43 5.44 6.74 -3.26
C ALA A 43 4.85 7.62 -2.17
N PHE A 44 3.59 7.39 -1.80
CA PHE A 44 2.90 8.16 -0.77
C PHE A 44 3.51 7.91 0.62
N ALA A 45 3.75 6.65 0.97
CA ALA A 45 4.35 6.28 2.25
C ALA A 45 5.76 6.86 2.41
N ASN A 46 6.58 6.72 1.38
CA ASN A 46 7.94 7.26 1.39
C ASN A 46 7.94 8.79 1.50
N GLY A 47 7.04 9.45 0.78
CA GLY A 47 6.89 10.91 0.85
C GLY A 47 6.47 11.38 2.24
N LEU A 48 5.48 10.72 2.85
CA LEU A 48 5.05 11.04 4.21
C LEU A 48 6.17 10.85 5.22
N LEU A 49 6.89 9.72 5.12
CA LEU A 49 7.96 9.41 6.07
C LEU A 49 9.08 10.44 6.01
N ARG A 50 9.38 10.96 4.83
CA ARG A 50 10.45 11.94 4.60
C ARG A 50 9.97 13.39 4.73
N GLY A 51 8.70 13.63 4.99
CA GLY A 51 8.13 14.98 5.08
C GLY A 51 8.15 15.72 3.75
N LYS A 52 8.13 15.01 2.63
CA LYS A 52 8.13 15.60 1.29
C LYS A 52 6.71 15.84 0.79
N LYS A 53 6.56 16.86 -0.05
CA LYS A 53 5.31 17.09 -0.76
C LYS A 53 5.07 15.93 -1.74
N ILE A 54 3.86 15.39 -1.72
CA ILE A 54 3.49 14.23 -2.51
C ILE A 54 2.64 14.67 -3.70
N ASN A 55 3.02 14.19 -4.89
CA ASN A 55 2.20 14.36 -6.08
C ASN A 55 1.01 13.39 -5.98
N PRO A 56 -0.25 13.87 -5.99
CA PRO A 56 -1.42 12.99 -5.93
C PRO A 56 -1.52 12.02 -7.11
N ASN A 57 -0.81 12.31 -8.20
CA ASN A 57 -0.75 11.45 -9.38
C ASN A 57 0.53 10.61 -9.41
N ALA A 58 1.03 10.20 -8.25
CA ALA A 58 2.31 9.51 -8.09
C ALA A 58 2.31 8.05 -8.56
N SER A 59 1.46 7.70 -9.50
CA SER A 59 1.47 6.40 -10.17
C SER A 59 1.66 6.62 -11.68
N PRO A 60 2.53 5.84 -12.35
CA PRO A 60 2.69 5.96 -13.79
C PRO A 60 1.43 5.53 -14.57
N TRP A 61 0.49 4.85 -13.90
CA TRP A 61 -0.71 4.29 -14.53
C TRP A 61 -1.98 5.09 -14.25
N GLY A 62 -1.89 6.22 -13.55
CA GLY A 62 -3.04 7.04 -13.27
C GLY A 62 -2.95 7.82 -11.98
N ASP A 63 -4.11 8.22 -11.45
CA ASP A 63 -4.22 8.98 -10.22
C ASP A 63 -3.92 8.09 -9.00
N GLY A 64 -2.74 8.28 -8.41
CA GLY A 64 -2.30 7.49 -7.25
C GLY A 64 -3.22 7.64 -6.05
N GLN A 65 -3.82 8.82 -5.85
CA GLN A 65 -4.76 9.02 -4.76
C GLN A 65 -6.03 8.19 -4.95
N SER A 66 -6.57 8.16 -6.16
CA SER A 66 -7.74 7.32 -6.47
C SER A 66 -7.44 5.84 -6.25
N ILE A 67 -6.24 5.39 -6.59
CA ILE A 67 -5.82 4.01 -6.38
C ILE A 67 -5.80 3.68 -4.88
N ILE A 68 -5.21 4.55 -4.06
CA ILE A 68 -5.12 4.33 -2.61
C ILE A 68 -6.51 4.25 -1.98
N PHE A 69 -7.45 5.06 -2.44
CA PHE A 69 -8.81 5.08 -1.91
C PHE A 69 -9.75 4.05 -2.56
N ASP A 70 -9.29 3.32 -3.57
CA ASP A 70 -10.13 2.32 -4.24
C ASP A 70 -10.35 1.10 -3.33
N PRO A 71 -11.60 0.83 -2.91
CA PRO A 71 -11.89 -0.28 -2.00
C PRO A 71 -11.61 -1.65 -2.62
N ASP A 72 -11.51 -1.75 -3.94
CA ASP A 72 -11.27 -3.02 -4.61
C ASP A 72 -9.85 -3.53 -4.36
N TYR A 73 -8.87 -2.64 -4.22
CA TYR A 73 -7.51 -3.06 -3.84
C TYR A 73 -7.45 -3.59 -2.40
N THR A 74 -8.15 -2.95 -1.48
CA THR A 74 -8.26 -3.42 -0.10
C THR A 74 -8.91 -4.80 -0.06
N LYS A 75 -10.00 -4.98 -0.81
CA LYS A 75 -10.69 -6.25 -0.90
C LYS A 75 -9.77 -7.34 -1.48
N LEU A 76 -9.05 -7.03 -2.55
CA LEU A 76 -8.14 -7.98 -3.19
C LEU A 76 -7.04 -8.43 -2.23
N LEU A 77 -6.42 -7.51 -1.51
CA LEU A 77 -5.40 -7.83 -0.51
C LEU A 77 -5.96 -8.68 0.62
N THR A 78 -7.17 -8.38 1.08
CA THR A 78 -7.85 -9.16 2.11
C THR A 78 -8.16 -10.57 1.63
N ASP A 79 -8.63 -10.72 0.39
CA ASP A 79 -8.92 -12.02 -0.21
C ASP A 79 -7.65 -12.88 -0.34
N ILE A 80 -6.53 -12.27 -0.75
CA ILE A 80 -5.24 -12.95 -0.83
C ILE A 80 -4.80 -13.43 0.56
N GLN A 81 -4.90 -12.57 1.56
CA GLN A 81 -4.55 -12.91 2.94
C GLN A 81 -5.40 -14.07 3.46
N ASN A 82 -6.70 -14.05 3.20
CA ASN A 82 -7.63 -15.10 3.64
C ASN A 82 -7.46 -16.42 2.89
N SER A 83 -6.73 -16.42 1.78
CA SER A 83 -6.45 -17.63 1.00
C SER A 83 -5.36 -18.51 1.61
N ASN A 84 -4.71 -18.08 2.67
CA ASN A 84 -3.67 -18.83 3.40
C ASN A 84 -2.54 -19.34 2.49
N LEU A 85 -1.95 -18.44 1.70
CA LEU A 85 -0.92 -18.79 0.72
C LEU A 85 0.49 -18.87 1.33
N GLY A 86 0.60 -18.68 2.65
CA GLY A 86 1.86 -18.74 3.39
C GLY A 86 2.01 -17.55 4.32
N THR A 87 2.89 -17.70 5.31
CA THR A 87 3.12 -16.65 6.32
C THR A 87 3.75 -15.39 5.73
N ASP A 88 4.60 -15.54 4.73
CA ASP A 88 5.23 -14.42 4.03
C ASP A 88 4.21 -13.59 3.25
N VAL A 89 3.28 -14.24 2.54
CA VAL A 89 2.20 -13.55 1.81
C VAL A 89 1.26 -12.86 2.79
N ASN A 90 0.82 -13.58 3.82
CA ASN A 90 -0.10 -13.03 4.82
C ASN A 90 0.51 -11.87 5.58
N GLY A 91 1.77 -11.98 5.98
CA GLY A 91 2.47 -10.90 6.67
C GLY A 91 2.65 -9.68 5.79
N TYR A 92 2.95 -9.88 4.52
CA TYR A 92 3.09 -8.78 3.57
C TYR A 92 1.76 -8.06 3.35
N CYS A 93 0.68 -8.80 3.13
CA CYS A 93 -0.66 -8.23 2.95
C CYS A 93 -1.09 -7.43 4.19
N ASP A 94 -0.77 -7.92 5.39
CA ASP A 94 -1.06 -7.21 6.62
C ASP A 94 -0.36 -5.83 6.67
N LYS A 95 0.94 -5.81 6.35
CA LYS A 95 1.71 -4.56 6.31
C LYS A 95 1.17 -3.59 5.26
N PHE A 96 0.80 -4.10 4.11
CA PHE A 96 0.25 -3.32 3.01
C PHE A 96 -1.09 -2.69 3.42
N LEU A 97 -2.00 -3.49 3.98
CA LEU A 97 -3.31 -3.02 4.43
C LEU A 97 -3.19 -1.96 5.52
N LYS A 98 -2.32 -2.17 6.50
CA LYS A 98 -2.09 -1.20 7.57
C LYS A 98 -1.51 0.11 7.03
N THR A 99 -0.63 0.03 6.05
CA THR A 99 -0.07 1.23 5.40
C THR A 99 -1.14 1.98 4.63
N LEU A 100 -2.01 1.28 3.90
CA LEU A 100 -3.14 1.92 3.21
C LEU A 100 -4.04 2.67 4.20
N ASP A 101 -4.31 2.11 5.38
CA ASP A 101 -5.09 2.78 6.41
C ASP A 101 -4.44 4.09 6.86
N VAL A 102 -3.13 4.08 7.07
CA VAL A 102 -2.38 5.29 7.42
C VAL A 102 -2.51 6.34 6.31
N LEU A 103 -2.31 5.92 5.06
CA LEU A 103 -2.39 6.82 3.91
C LEU A 103 -3.78 7.43 3.77
N LYS A 104 -4.82 6.64 3.93
CA LYS A 104 -6.21 7.12 3.87
C LYS A 104 -6.49 8.16 4.96
N ALA A 105 -5.93 7.97 6.15
CA ALA A 105 -6.10 8.92 7.25
C ALA A 105 -5.42 10.27 6.97
N HIS A 106 -4.32 10.27 6.24
CA HIS A 106 -3.54 11.48 5.97
C HIS A 106 -3.94 12.20 4.68
N PHE A 107 -4.56 11.51 3.73
CA PHE A 107 -4.91 12.08 2.43
C PHE A 107 -6.42 12.19 2.20
N ALA A 108 -7.21 11.91 3.20
CA ALA A 108 -8.67 12.06 3.11
C ALA A 108 -9.09 13.53 2.99
#